data_49baa30148612e282a9aaf620c1ebe39
#
_entry.id   49baa30148612e282a9aaf620c1ebe39
#
_cell.length_a   1.000
_cell.length_b   1.000
_cell.length_c   1.000
_cell.angle_alpha   90.00
_cell.angle_beta   90.00
_cell.angle_gamma   90.00
#
_symmetry.space_group_name_H-M   'P 1'
#
loop_
_entity.id
_entity.type
_entity.pdbx_description
1 polymer ?
#
loop_
_entity_poly.entity_id
_entity_poly.type
_entity_poly.pdbx_seq_one_letter_code
_entity_poly.pdbx_strand_id
1 'polypeptide(L)'
;MKLTIIKAINDEKLFRPLFKDLKTWASWICLLKALFGLPLSKKELALYRKSTGRKKAPKKRFRELWAIIGRRGGKSFVMSLTAVFLSLFYSFREYLAPGERGVIQIIAADRSQARVIFRYISAILHSTPVFERYIQNETKEAIELTTGVDIEVMTCSYRTIRGRTVVCAICDEISFWRVEGSNPDREILAAIRPSMATIPESMLLVISSPYARSGVLYETYRDYFGKDDPDILVWQADTRTMNPTLSQKLIDRETKKDPSVARAEWQAQFREDIEDFLSVEVIESLVVPGRRELPPSDDRYYYAFCDPSGGRQDAFTLCVGHYEEEKSKFVIDLLKAWKPPFDPEQVVREAAETLIRYGLKEVMGDRYAGAWVEQAFDRHDIYYETCRVVKSDLYLSFEAYANMRKLELLDDKRLVSELKALERRRGKSGKDSVDHPPRGRDDRANAVAGLTHLLAKEETEGEFSVKVIEAPAAPEGHWITIWRA
;
A
#
# COMPACT_ATOMS: atom_id res chain seq x y z
N MET A 1 12.84 31.34 29.18
CA MET A 1 11.66 30.45 29.14
C MET A 1 11.44 30.06 27.68
N LYS A 2 11.58 28.77 27.33
CA LYS A 2 11.45 28.30 25.93
C LYS A 2 10.00 28.55 25.46
N LEU A 3 9.79 29.09 24.25
CA LEU A 3 8.47 29.33 23.67
C LEU A 3 7.75 27.99 23.51
N THR A 4 6.51 27.87 24.00
CA THR A 4 5.71 26.67 23.77
C THR A 4 4.84 26.83 22.51
N ILE A 5 4.49 25.72 21.84
CA ILE A 5 3.66 25.74 20.64
C ILE A 5 2.29 26.44 20.92
N ILE A 6 1.75 26.27 22.12
CA ILE A 6 0.47 26.89 22.50
C ILE A 6 0.63 28.41 22.68
N LYS A 7 1.75 28.88 23.23
CA LYS A 7 2.04 30.33 23.28
C LYS A 7 2.18 30.88 21.86
N ALA A 8 2.90 30.18 20.98
CA ALA A 8 3.05 30.59 19.58
C ALA A 8 1.70 30.63 18.84
N ILE A 9 0.79 29.67 19.07
CA ILE A 9 -0.56 29.64 18.48
C ILE A 9 -1.42 30.83 18.95
N ASN A 10 -1.23 31.30 20.18
CA ASN A 10 -2.00 32.42 20.73
C ASN A 10 -1.34 33.79 20.49
N ASP A 11 -0.15 33.85 19.93
CA ASP A 11 0.57 35.11 19.66
C ASP A 11 0.16 35.70 18.33
N GLU A 12 -0.33 36.94 18.36
CA GLU A 12 -0.83 37.70 17.19
C GLU A 12 0.26 37.97 16.14
N LYS A 13 1.54 37.95 16.51
CA LYS A 13 2.66 38.11 15.61
C LYS A 13 3.17 36.81 15.01
N LEU A 14 2.68 35.66 15.53
CA LEU A 14 3.12 34.34 15.10
C LEU A 14 1.97 33.58 14.43
N PHE A 15 1.41 32.57 15.06
CA PHE A 15 0.44 31.68 14.43
C PHE A 15 -1.02 32.10 14.62
N ARG A 16 -1.33 33.01 15.53
CA ARG A 16 -2.73 33.38 15.84
C ARG A 16 -3.52 33.85 14.60
N PRO A 17 -2.96 34.66 13.69
CA PRO A 17 -3.66 35.11 12.48
C PRO A 17 -4.08 34.00 11.53
N LEU A 18 -3.47 32.83 11.59
CA LEU A 18 -3.81 31.66 10.76
C LEU A 18 -5.17 31.04 11.14
N PHE A 19 -5.72 31.37 12.32
CA PHE A 19 -6.95 30.79 12.85
C PHE A 19 -8.09 31.82 12.85
N LYS A 20 -9.10 31.62 12.00
CA LYS A 20 -10.31 32.46 11.99
C LYS A 20 -11.04 32.35 13.33
N ASP A 21 -11.29 31.12 13.80
CA ASP A 21 -11.89 30.84 15.10
C ASP A 21 -11.11 29.72 15.79
N LEU A 22 -10.27 30.10 16.75
CA LEU A 22 -9.42 29.15 17.48
C LEU A 22 -10.22 28.14 18.31
N LYS A 23 -11.47 28.45 18.68
CA LYS A 23 -12.33 27.53 19.43
C LYS A 23 -12.64 26.25 18.64
N THR A 24 -12.72 26.34 17.32
CA THR A 24 -12.95 25.18 16.45
C THR A 24 -11.77 24.22 16.40
N TRP A 25 -10.59 24.65 16.87
CA TRP A 25 -9.34 23.88 16.94
C TRP A 25 -9.01 23.34 18.35
N ALA A 26 -9.98 23.44 19.29
CA ALA A 26 -9.75 23.07 20.69
C ALA A 26 -9.23 21.62 20.85
N SER A 27 -9.69 20.68 20.04
CA SER A 27 -9.23 19.28 20.08
C SER A 27 -7.78 19.13 19.58
N TRP A 28 -7.41 19.91 18.58
CA TRP A 28 -6.02 19.97 18.11
C TRP A 28 -5.10 20.63 19.12
N ILE A 29 -5.55 21.67 19.80
CA ILE A 29 -4.82 22.31 20.92
C ILE A 29 -4.59 21.29 22.03
N CYS A 30 -5.60 20.47 22.36
CA CYS A 30 -5.47 19.41 23.34
C CYS A 30 -4.43 18.36 22.89
N LEU A 31 -4.47 17.89 21.63
CA LEU A 31 -3.49 16.98 21.07
C LEU A 31 -2.08 17.57 21.14
N LEU A 32 -1.88 18.81 20.72
CA LEU A 32 -0.58 19.46 20.73
C LEU A 32 -0.05 19.64 22.18
N LYS A 33 -0.92 20.00 23.12
CA LYS A 33 -0.53 20.03 24.55
C LYS A 33 -0.05 18.64 25.00
N ALA A 34 -0.81 17.60 24.68
CA ALA A 34 -0.43 16.24 25.03
C ALA A 34 0.92 15.84 24.38
N LEU A 35 1.06 16.08 23.07
CA LEU A 35 2.28 15.76 22.30
C LEU A 35 3.53 16.43 22.90
N PHE A 36 3.41 17.70 23.31
CA PHE A 36 4.53 18.45 23.87
C PHE A 36 4.63 18.38 25.41
N GLY A 37 3.86 17.51 26.06
CA GLY A 37 3.90 17.29 27.51
C GLY A 37 3.46 18.51 28.34
N LEU A 38 2.56 19.34 27.78
CA LEU A 38 2.04 20.53 28.44
C LEU A 38 0.82 20.20 29.33
N PRO A 39 0.57 20.99 30.38
CA PRO A 39 -0.57 20.76 31.27
C PRO A 39 -1.92 20.77 30.55
N LEU A 40 -2.77 19.81 30.87
CA LEU A 40 -4.14 19.67 30.35
C LEU A 40 -5.14 20.13 31.40
N SER A 41 -6.14 20.92 31.00
CA SER A 41 -7.32 21.21 31.82
C SER A 41 -8.18 19.96 32.04
N LYS A 42 -9.11 19.99 32.97
CA LYS A 42 -10.03 18.85 33.23
C LYS A 42 -10.78 18.41 31.96
N LYS A 43 -11.26 19.36 31.15
CA LYS A 43 -11.95 19.07 29.88
C LYS A 43 -11.01 18.45 28.83
N GLU A 44 -9.82 18.98 28.69
CA GLU A 44 -8.79 18.44 27.79
C GLU A 44 -8.33 17.05 28.24
N LEU A 45 -8.21 16.80 29.53
CA LEU A 45 -7.86 15.47 30.06
C LEU A 45 -8.96 14.43 29.74
N ALA A 46 -10.22 14.80 29.77
CA ALA A 46 -11.31 13.90 29.36
C ALA A 46 -11.20 13.55 27.87
N LEU A 47 -10.95 14.53 27.00
CA LEU A 47 -10.73 14.32 25.57
C LEU A 47 -9.47 13.45 25.33
N TYR A 48 -8.38 13.78 25.99
CA TYR A 48 -7.14 13.00 25.91
C TYR A 48 -7.37 11.53 26.25
N ARG A 49 -8.04 11.24 27.36
CA ARG A 49 -8.37 9.87 27.77
C ARG A 49 -9.23 9.15 26.73
N LYS A 50 -10.25 9.83 26.21
CA LYS A 50 -11.11 9.27 25.16
C LYS A 50 -10.31 8.94 23.91
N SER A 51 -9.44 9.84 23.46
CA SER A 51 -8.74 9.73 22.18
C SER A 51 -7.48 8.87 22.23
N THR A 52 -6.93 8.61 23.41
CA THR A 52 -5.68 7.81 23.56
C THR A 52 -5.88 6.51 24.30
N GLY A 53 -7.03 6.31 24.98
CA GLY A 53 -7.24 5.19 25.91
C GLY A 53 -6.40 5.25 27.19
N ARG A 54 -5.51 6.24 27.34
CA ARG A 54 -4.59 6.38 28.47
C ARG A 54 -5.29 6.95 29.70
N LYS A 55 -4.84 6.54 30.87
CA LYS A 55 -5.40 7.01 32.16
C LYS A 55 -4.65 8.23 32.70
N LYS A 56 -3.33 8.30 32.50
CA LYS A 56 -2.47 9.35 33.07
C LYS A 56 -2.21 10.47 32.05
N ALA A 57 -2.23 11.73 32.52
CA ALA A 57 -1.81 12.87 31.71
C ALA A 57 -0.31 12.75 31.34
N PRO A 58 0.08 13.20 30.14
CA PRO A 58 1.50 13.20 29.76
C PRO A 58 2.27 14.21 30.61
N LYS A 59 3.49 13.83 31.02
CA LYS A 59 4.39 14.69 31.80
C LYS A 59 5.61 15.14 30.99
N LYS A 60 5.86 14.49 29.85
CA LYS A 60 6.98 14.75 28.95
C LYS A 60 6.48 14.78 27.51
N ARG A 61 7.27 15.38 26.63
CA ARG A 61 7.05 15.37 25.19
C ARG A 61 7.22 13.95 24.66
N PHE A 62 6.35 13.55 23.72
CA PHE A 62 6.50 12.31 22.97
C PHE A 62 7.44 12.51 21.77
N ARG A 63 8.08 11.44 21.35
CA ARG A 63 8.92 11.41 20.15
C ARG A 63 8.14 11.00 18.90
N GLU A 64 7.11 10.18 19.06
CA GLU A 64 6.26 9.75 17.95
C GLU A 64 4.79 10.11 18.21
N LEU A 65 4.13 10.68 17.22
CA LEU A 65 2.68 10.86 17.16
C LEU A 65 2.10 9.98 16.08
N TRP A 66 1.10 9.19 16.43
CA TRP A 66 0.30 8.40 15.50
C TRP A 66 -1.14 8.89 15.56
N ALA A 67 -1.48 9.84 14.67
CA ALA A 67 -2.77 10.51 14.67
C ALA A 67 -3.72 9.84 13.67
N ILE A 68 -4.59 8.97 14.19
CA ILE A 68 -5.63 8.23 13.46
C ILE A 68 -6.88 9.08 13.49
N ILE A 69 -7.08 9.91 12.46
CA ILE A 69 -8.12 10.94 12.45
C ILE A 69 -8.91 10.85 11.16
N GLY A 70 -10.23 10.94 11.29
CA GLY A 70 -11.12 10.92 10.14
C GLY A 70 -10.82 12.00 9.10
N ARG A 71 -11.27 11.77 7.88
CA ARG A 71 -11.05 12.67 6.73
C ARG A 71 -11.56 14.08 7.02
N ARG A 72 -10.91 15.11 6.47
CA ARG A 72 -11.24 16.53 6.72
C ARG A 72 -11.10 16.98 8.19
N GLY A 73 -10.45 16.20 9.02
CA GLY A 73 -10.20 16.53 10.43
C GLY A 73 -9.14 17.61 10.68
N GLY A 74 -8.41 18.11 9.64
CA GLY A 74 -7.41 19.17 9.77
C GLY A 74 -5.97 18.69 9.95
N LYS A 75 -5.69 17.39 9.73
CA LYS A 75 -4.39 16.74 9.92
C LYS A 75 -3.21 17.50 9.29
N SER A 76 -3.28 17.70 7.97
CA SER A 76 -2.16 18.26 7.19
C SER A 76 -1.82 19.69 7.61
N PHE A 77 -2.82 20.54 7.91
CA PHE A 77 -2.58 21.92 8.37
C PHE A 77 -1.86 21.96 9.72
N VAL A 78 -2.32 21.17 10.71
CA VAL A 78 -1.71 21.20 12.06
C VAL A 78 -0.32 20.60 12.07
N MET A 79 -0.06 19.58 11.24
CA MET A 79 1.30 19.05 11.09
C MET A 79 2.23 20.03 10.40
N SER A 80 1.73 20.77 9.40
CA SER A 80 2.49 21.86 8.77
C SER A 80 2.85 22.95 9.76
N LEU A 81 1.90 23.39 10.60
CA LEU A 81 2.17 24.34 11.67
C LEU A 81 3.19 23.81 12.67
N THR A 82 3.10 22.51 13.03
CA THR A 82 4.06 21.86 13.93
C THR A 82 5.46 21.81 13.33
N ALA A 83 5.57 21.52 12.02
CA ALA A 83 6.85 21.56 11.29
C ALA A 83 7.48 22.95 11.32
N VAL A 84 6.71 24.00 11.00
CA VAL A 84 7.20 25.39 11.07
C VAL A 84 7.61 25.74 12.50
N PHE A 85 6.82 25.34 13.50
CA PHE A 85 7.18 25.57 14.90
C PHE A 85 8.52 24.90 15.29
N LEU A 86 8.74 23.66 14.88
CA LEU A 86 9.99 22.95 15.13
C LEU A 86 11.16 23.58 14.38
N SER A 87 10.97 23.96 13.12
CA SER A 87 12.06 24.52 12.28
C SER A 87 12.53 25.90 12.73
N LEU A 88 11.64 26.71 13.33
CA LEU A 88 11.95 28.08 13.74
C LEU A 88 12.31 28.25 15.22
N PHE A 89 11.70 27.42 16.10
CA PHE A 89 11.79 27.65 17.55
C PHE A 89 12.53 26.55 18.32
N TYR A 90 13.00 25.49 17.64
CA TYR A 90 13.89 24.48 18.19
C TYR A 90 15.31 24.68 17.65
N SER A 91 16.31 24.56 18.51
CA SER A 91 17.72 24.55 18.10
C SER A 91 18.20 23.13 17.97
N PHE A 92 18.55 22.73 16.76
CA PHE A 92 19.15 21.43 16.47
C PHE A 92 20.67 21.53 16.24
N ARG A 93 21.22 22.76 16.20
CA ARG A 93 22.64 23.02 15.87
C ARG A 93 23.62 22.29 16.77
N GLU A 94 23.27 22.09 18.03
CA GLU A 94 24.11 21.39 19.02
C GLU A 94 24.30 19.90 18.71
N TYR A 95 23.44 19.33 17.87
CA TYR A 95 23.48 17.92 17.47
C TYR A 95 24.01 17.71 16.06
N LEU A 96 24.27 18.77 15.32
CA LEU A 96 24.67 18.73 13.91
C LEU A 96 26.17 19.01 13.78
N ALA A 97 26.85 18.29 12.90
CA ALA A 97 28.24 18.55 12.56
C ALA A 97 28.40 19.88 11.81
N PRO A 98 29.60 20.50 11.77
CA PRO A 98 29.86 21.67 10.95
C PRO A 98 29.53 21.42 9.48
N GLY A 99 28.65 22.25 8.90
CA GLY A 99 28.16 22.12 7.53
C GLY A 99 26.97 21.18 7.35
N GLU A 100 26.60 20.43 8.37
CA GLU A 100 25.40 19.58 8.38
C GLU A 100 24.14 20.41 8.64
N ARG A 101 23.04 20.05 7.97
CA ARG A 101 21.72 20.69 8.12
C ARG A 101 20.71 19.66 8.61
N GLY A 102 19.84 20.06 9.53
CA GLY A 102 18.72 19.24 9.95
C GLY A 102 17.60 19.24 8.92
N VAL A 103 16.96 18.10 8.68
CA VAL A 103 15.91 18.02 7.64
C VAL A 103 14.57 17.68 8.25
N ILE A 104 13.53 18.42 7.86
CA ILE A 104 12.12 18.05 8.05
C ILE A 104 11.66 17.38 6.75
N GLN A 105 11.39 16.09 6.81
CA GLN A 105 10.93 15.30 5.68
C GLN A 105 9.41 15.21 5.64
N ILE A 106 8.79 15.53 4.49
CA ILE A 106 7.37 15.33 4.22
C ILE A 106 7.24 14.16 3.27
N ILE A 107 6.64 13.07 3.74
CA ILE A 107 6.56 11.81 3.01
C ILE A 107 5.09 11.44 2.81
N ALA A 108 4.71 11.14 1.57
CA ALA A 108 3.38 10.68 1.20
C ALA A 108 3.47 9.64 0.08
N ALA A 109 2.36 8.96 -0.21
CA ALA A 109 2.29 7.96 -1.28
C ALA A 109 2.75 8.51 -2.63
N ASP A 110 2.39 9.76 -2.93
CA ASP A 110 2.83 10.45 -4.13
C ASP A 110 3.24 11.91 -3.85
N ARG A 111 3.99 12.50 -4.79
CA ARG A 111 4.48 13.89 -4.67
C ARG A 111 3.34 14.92 -4.61
N SER A 112 2.21 14.66 -5.23
CA SER A 112 1.09 15.61 -5.25
C SER A 112 0.46 15.74 -3.86
N GLN A 113 0.39 14.64 -3.12
CA GLN A 113 -0.09 14.62 -1.73
C GLN A 113 0.91 15.30 -0.79
N ALA A 114 2.19 14.95 -0.87
CA ALA A 114 3.22 15.59 -0.05
C ALA A 114 3.27 17.12 -0.26
N ARG A 115 3.06 17.59 -1.50
CA ARG A 115 2.96 19.02 -1.83
C ARG A 115 1.79 19.74 -1.14
N VAL A 116 0.76 19.04 -0.69
CA VAL A 116 -0.33 19.69 0.08
C VAL A 116 0.22 20.23 1.41
N ILE A 117 0.95 19.40 2.16
CA ILE A 117 1.59 19.80 3.42
C ILE A 117 2.64 20.87 3.15
N PHE A 118 3.46 20.68 2.12
CA PHE A 118 4.49 21.65 1.74
C PHE A 118 3.91 23.03 1.43
N ARG A 119 2.82 23.11 0.65
CA ARG A 119 2.11 24.38 0.40
C ARG A 119 1.57 25.04 1.66
N TYR A 120 1.08 24.27 2.63
CA TYR A 120 0.70 24.86 3.92
C TYR A 120 1.92 25.40 4.66
N ILE A 121 3.04 24.69 4.67
CA ILE A 121 4.29 25.16 5.29
C ILE A 121 4.78 26.46 4.64
N SER A 122 4.87 26.49 3.31
CA SER A 122 5.24 27.69 2.56
C SER A 122 4.29 28.86 2.88
N ALA A 123 2.97 28.65 2.80
CA ALA A 123 1.99 29.66 3.13
C ALA A 123 2.10 30.16 4.59
N ILE A 124 2.40 29.30 5.55
CA ILE A 124 2.62 29.69 6.94
C ILE A 124 3.90 30.53 7.06
N LEU A 125 4.98 30.14 6.41
CA LEU A 125 6.26 30.89 6.44
C LEU A 125 6.13 32.27 5.79
N HIS A 126 5.33 32.41 4.74
CA HIS A 126 5.04 33.71 4.10
C HIS A 126 3.90 34.50 4.77
N SER A 127 3.24 33.95 5.79
CA SER A 127 2.08 34.60 6.42
C SER A 127 2.45 35.82 7.27
N THR A 128 3.68 35.94 7.73
CA THR A 128 4.16 37.03 8.56
C THR A 128 5.58 37.42 8.22
N PRO A 129 5.96 38.73 8.28
CA PRO A 129 7.34 39.17 8.08
C PRO A 129 8.33 38.54 9.07
N VAL A 130 7.83 38.10 10.23
CA VAL A 130 8.64 37.44 11.27
C VAL A 130 9.14 36.09 10.78
N PHE A 131 8.33 35.34 10.07
CA PHE A 131 8.71 34.02 9.55
C PHE A 131 9.44 34.13 8.22
N GLU A 132 8.99 35.00 7.33
CA GLU A 132 9.53 35.15 5.97
C GLU A 132 11.04 35.44 5.99
N ARG A 133 11.55 36.23 6.94
CA ARG A 133 12.99 36.53 7.10
C ARG A 133 13.86 35.30 7.36
N TYR A 134 13.27 34.16 7.74
CA TYR A 134 14.01 32.91 7.95
C TYR A 134 14.15 32.09 6.67
N ILE A 135 13.43 32.41 5.60
CA ILE A 135 13.55 31.74 4.32
C ILE A 135 14.87 32.20 3.66
N GLN A 136 15.77 31.25 3.43
CA GLN A 136 17.04 31.49 2.73
C GLN A 136 16.89 31.22 1.24
N ASN A 137 16.22 30.09 0.91
CA ASN A 137 15.94 29.67 -0.46
C ASN A 137 14.65 28.82 -0.47
N GLU A 138 13.86 28.93 -1.54
CA GLU A 138 12.65 28.15 -1.74
C GLU A 138 12.55 27.64 -3.17
N THR A 139 12.29 26.37 -3.32
CA THR A 139 12.04 25.68 -4.58
C THR A 139 10.67 25.01 -4.56
N LYS A 140 10.32 24.28 -5.61
CA LYS A 140 9.04 23.52 -5.66
C LYS A 140 8.99 22.33 -4.69
N GLU A 141 10.12 21.90 -4.14
CA GLU A 141 10.24 20.66 -3.34
C GLU A 141 11.07 20.83 -2.06
N ALA A 142 11.68 22.00 -1.86
CA ALA A 142 12.50 22.27 -0.68
C ALA A 142 12.44 23.74 -0.24
N ILE A 143 12.51 23.98 1.06
CA ILE A 143 12.69 25.31 1.67
C ILE A 143 13.91 25.22 2.59
N GLU A 144 14.92 26.04 2.34
CA GLU A 144 16.09 26.19 3.19
C GLU A 144 15.88 27.35 4.16
N LEU A 145 16.09 27.10 5.45
CA LEU A 145 15.93 28.13 6.46
C LEU A 145 17.28 28.55 7.05
N THR A 146 17.37 29.84 7.43
CA THR A 146 18.55 30.40 8.11
C THR A 146 18.82 29.79 9.49
N THR A 147 17.84 29.04 10.03
CA THR A 147 17.99 28.27 11.27
C THR A 147 18.91 27.05 11.15
N GLY A 148 19.27 26.66 9.90
CA GLY A 148 20.02 25.43 9.62
C GLY A 148 19.12 24.20 9.47
N VAL A 149 17.82 24.42 9.27
CA VAL A 149 16.83 23.35 9.01
C VAL A 149 16.31 23.51 7.60
N ASP A 150 16.25 22.41 6.86
CA ASP A 150 15.63 22.31 5.53
C ASP A 150 14.30 21.55 5.64
N ILE A 151 13.35 21.92 4.78
CA ILE A 151 12.06 21.25 4.69
C ILE A 151 11.93 20.67 3.29
N GLU A 152 11.88 19.36 3.16
CA GLU A 152 11.95 18.67 1.88
C GLU A 152 10.74 17.76 1.64
N VAL A 153 10.24 17.76 0.40
CA VAL A 153 9.21 16.82 -0.06
C VAL A 153 9.88 15.53 -0.55
N MET A 154 9.45 14.42 -0.01
CA MET A 154 9.91 13.09 -0.40
C MET A 154 8.76 12.22 -0.90
N THR A 155 9.05 11.29 -1.79
CA THR A 155 8.15 10.19 -2.12
C THR A 155 8.48 8.97 -1.28
N CYS A 156 7.53 8.02 -1.18
CA CYS A 156 7.74 6.72 -0.54
C CYS A 156 8.79 5.86 -1.27
N SER A 157 10.01 6.42 -1.44
CA SER A 157 11.15 5.74 -2.04
C SER A 157 12.25 5.57 -1.02
N TYR A 158 12.49 4.33 -0.63
CA TYR A 158 13.55 3.92 0.29
C TYR A 158 14.95 4.50 -0.02
N ARG A 159 15.26 4.72 -1.32
CA ARG A 159 16.59 5.19 -1.75
C ARG A 159 16.83 6.67 -1.45
N THR A 160 15.78 7.48 -1.38
CA THR A 160 15.90 8.95 -1.23
C THR A 160 15.91 9.41 0.24
N ILE A 161 15.54 8.53 1.19
CA ILE A 161 15.38 8.88 2.61
C ILE A 161 16.70 8.78 3.37
N ARG A 162 17.63 7.92 2.94
CA ARG A 162 18.92 7.69 3.60
C ARG A 162 19.91 8.85 3.39
N GLY A 163 20.82 9.04 4.34
CA GLY A 163 21.91 10.01 4.25
C GLY A 163 21.54 11.43 4.67
N ARG A 164 20.40 11.61 5.36
CA ARG A 164 19.95 12.89 5.92
C ARG A 164 19.87 12.77 7.45
N THR A 165 20.17 13.87 8.15
CA THR A 165 19.91 13.98 9.59
C THR A 165 18.52 14.55 9.79
N VAL A 166 17.57 13.68 10.16
CA VAL A 166 16.14 14.02 10.22
C VAL A 166 15.78 14.54 11.61
N VAL A 167 15.34 15.81 11.65
CA VAL A 167 14.84 16.44 12.88
C VAL A 167 13.34 16.27 13.07
N CYS A 168 12.60 16.11 11.95
CA CYS A 168 11.19 15.76 11.98
C CYS A 168 10.82 15.01 10.69
N ALA A 169 10.03 13.94 10.80
CA ALA A 169 9.43 13.29 9.66
C ALA A 169 7.91 13.36 9.77
N ILE A 170 7.25 13.81 8.70
CA ILE A 170 5.79 13.82 8.57
C ILE A 170 5.41 12.75 7.56
N CYS A 171 4.72 11.70 8.02
CA CYS A 171 4.20 10.63 7.20
C CYS A 171 2.69 10.83 6.99
N ASP A 172 2.31 11.27 5.77
CA ASP A 172 0.90 11.58 5.46
C ASP A 172 0.20 10.40 4.79
N GLU A 173 -0.97 10.06 5.32
CA GLU A 173 -1.87 8.98 4.87
C GLU A 173 -1.16 7.61 4.74
N ILE A 174 -0.39 7.23 5.77
CA ILE A 174 0.44 6.02 5.79
C ILE A 174 -0.36 4.73 5.54
N SER A 175 -1.64 4.67 5.93
CA SER A 175 -2.52 3.52 5.61
C SER A 175 -2.66 3.24 4.11
N PHE A 176 -2.33 4.21 3.28
CA PHE A 176 -2.47 4.15 1.82
C PHE A 176 -1.11 4.11 1.10
N TRP A 177 -0.02 3.96 1.83
CA TRP A 177 1.29 3.77 1.25
C TRP A 177 1.42 2.36 0.71
N ARG A 178 1.16 2.23 -0.58
CA ARG A 178 1.32 0.99 -1.31
C ARG A 178 2.10 1.30 -2.58
N VAL A 179 3.22 0.62 -2.76
CA VAL A 179 4.08 0.72 -3.94
C VAL A 179 4.29 -0.71 -4.43
N GLU A 180 4.24 -0.89 -5.73
CA GLU A 180 4.53 -2.18 -6.36
C GLU A 180 5.86 -2.73 -5.81
N GLY A 181 5.83 -3.86 -5.13
CA GLY A 181 7.01 -4.63 -4.77
C GLY A 181 7.47 -4.59 -3.32
N SER A 182 6.83 -3.83 -2.42
CA SER A 182 7.31 -3.73 -1.04
C SER A 182 6.21 -3.39 -0.04
N ASN A 183 6.50 -3.56 1.26
CA ASN A 183 5.76 -2.93 2.36
C ASN A 183 6.40 -1.55 2.63
N PRO A 184 6.09 -0.52 1.83
CA PRO A 184 6.81 0.74 1.88
C PRO A 184 6.67 1.45 3.22
N ASP A 185 5.56 1.25 3.92
CA ASP A 185 5.32 1.79 5.25
C ASP A 185 6.38 1.30 6.26
N ARG A 186 6.64 -0.01 6.32
CA ARG A 186 7.66 -0.61 7.21
C ARG A 186 9.08 -0.25 6.79
N GLU A 187 9.38 -0.37 5.49
CA GLU A 187 10.71 -0.10 4.95
C GLU A 187 11.12 1.37 5.12
N ILE A 188 10.18 2.29 4.89
CA ILE A 188 10.41 3.73 5.05
C ILE A 188 10.62 4.08 6.51
N LEU A 189 9.78 3.57 7.43
CA LEU A 189 9.98 3.80 8.86
C LEU A 189 11.29 3.20 9.36
N ALA A 190 11.70 2.03 8.86
CA ALA A 190 12.98 1.42 9.15
C ALA A 190 14.18 2.26 8.63
N ALA A 191 13.99 3.07 7.59
CA ALA A 191 15.01 4.00 7.09
C ALA A 191 15.01 5.35 7.84
N ILE A 192 13.83 5.86 8.25
CA ILE A 192 13.68 7.14 8.93
C ILE A 192 14.20 7.08 10.38
N ARG A 193 13.81 6.07 11.16
CA ARG A 193 14.15 5.99 12.58
C ARG A 193 15.65 6.08 12.86
N PRO A 194 16.55 5.38 12.14
CA PRO A 194 17.99 5.58 12.29
C PRO A 194 18.46 7.00 11.94
N SER A 195 17.87 7.65 10.93
CA SER A 195 18.22 9.03 10.55
C SER A 195 17.79 10.07 11.59
N MET A 196 16.94 9.71 12.53
CA MET A 196 16.48 10.52 13.67
C MET A 196 17.23 10.20 14.98
N ALA A 197 18.02 9.14 15.01
CA ALA A 197 18.55 8.57 16.25
C ALA A 197 19.53 9.51 16.97
N THR A 198 20.31 10.29 16.22
CA THR A 198 21.31 11.24 16.75
C THR A 198 20.70 12.52 17.31
N ILE A 199 19.41 12.78 17.04
CA ILE A 199 18.71 13.98 17.49
C ILE A 199 17.70 13.62 18.59
N PRO A 200 17.98 13.85 19.88
CA PRO A 200 17.07 13.49 20.97
C PRO A 200 15.71 14.20 20.89
N GLU A 201 15.68 15.40 20.31
CA GLU A 201 14.47 16.22 20.16
C GLU A 201 13.76 16.00 18.81
N SER A 202 14.18 15.03 18.01
CA SER A 202 13.49 14.68 16.76
C SER A 202 12.07 14.17 17.00
N MET A 203 11.18 14.34 15.99
CA MET A 203 9.79 13.91 16.06
C MET A 203 9.35 13.17 14.81
N LEU A 204 8.70 12.02 14.97
CA LEU A 204 7.98 11.31 13.93
C LEU A 204 6.48 11.63 14.07
N LEU A 205 5.91 12.24 13.05
CA LEU A 205 4.50 12.65 13.00
C LEU A 205 3.78 11.84 11.93
N VAL A 206 3.10 10.79 12.33
CA VAL A 206 2.32 9.93 11.44
C VAL A 206 0.86 10.34 11.49
N ILE A 207 0.29 10.67 10.36
CA ILE A 207 -1.12 11.07 10.23
C ILE A 207 -1.81 10.27 9.15
N SER A 208 -2.97 9.71 9.44
CA SER A 208 -3.77 8.96 8.47
C SER A 208 -5.24 8.87 8.90
N SER A 209 -6.11 8.70 7.91
CA SER A 209 -7.38 8.02 8.15
C SER A 209 -7.10 6.51 8.26
N PRO A 210 -7.81 5.77 9.12
CA PRO A 210 -7.62 4.31 9.19
C PRO A 210 -8.21 3.66 7.94
N TYR A 211 -7.66 2.49 7.59
CA TYR A 211 -8.16 1.68 6.49
C TYR A 211 -8.45 0.26 6.97
N ALA A 212 -7.70 -0.74 6.57
CA ALA A 212 -7.85 -2.13 6.99
C ALA A 212 -7.15 -2.39 8.34
N ARG A 213 -7.41 -3.53 8.95
CA ARG A 213 -6.72 -4.03 10.15
C ARG A 213 -5.36 -4.65 9.80
N SER A 214 -4.60 -3.95 8.94
CA SER A 214 -3.28 -4.36 8.48
C SER A 214 -2.34 -3.16 8.33
N GLY A 215 -1.04 -3.40 8.17
CA GLY A 215 0.00 -2.39 8.04
C GLY A 215 0.39 -1.72 9.36
N VAL A 216 1.45 -0.90 9.29
CA VAL A 216 2.10 -0.34 10.50
C VAL A 216 1.21 0.58 11.31
N LEU A 217 0.22 1.25 10.68
CA LEU A 217 -0.71 2.11 11.42
C LEU A 217 -1.58 1.28 12.37
N TYR A 218 -2.15 0.17 11.88
CA TYR A 218 -2.96 -0.71 12.71
C TYR A 218 -2.13 -1.44 13.76
N GLU A 219 -0.93 -1.92 13.41
CA GLU A 219 -0.02 -2.57 14.35
C GLU A 219 0.34 -1.62 15.51
N THR A 220 0.70 -0.38 15.19
CA THR A 220 1.01 0.61 16.22
C THR A 220 -0.22 0.95 17.06
N TYR A 221 -1.40 1.04 16.45
CA TYR A 221 -2.65 1.20 17.20
C TYR A 221 -2.89 0.03 18.17
N ARG A 222 -2.82 -1.20 17.69
CA ARG A 222 -3.01 -2.42 18.50
C ARG A 222 -2.01 -2.49 19.66
N ASP A 223 -0.77 -2.12 19.40
CA ASP A 223 0.34 -2.31 20.35
C ASP A 223 0.47 -1.16 21.36
N TYR A 224 0.02 0.06 21.02
CA TYR A 224 0.27 1.25 21.84
C TYR A 224 -0.96 2.04 22.26
N PHE A 225 -2.15 1.83 21.63
CA PHE A 225 -3.37 2.50 22.08
C PHE A 225 -3.74 2.05 23.51
N GLY A 226 -3.99 3.01 24.38
CA GLY A 226 -4.30 2.75 25.80
C GLY A 226 -3.10 2.42 26.69
N LYS A 227 -1.89 2.27 26.12
CA LYS A 227 -0.68 1.97 26.89
C LYS A 227 0.11 3.23 27.23
N ASP A 228 0.68 3.29 28.44
CA ASP A 228 1.48 4.41 28.94
C ASP A 228 2.94 4.33 28.44
N ASP A 229 3.16 4.27 27.13
CA ASP A 229 4.49 4.34 26.53
C ASP A 229 5.03 5.78 26.62
N PRO A 230 6.32 6.00 26.99
CA PRO A 230 6.87 7.33 27.19
C PRO A 230 7.15 8.10 25.89
N ASP A 231 7.37 7.40 24.78
CA ASP A 231 7.84 7.99 23.52
C ASP A 231 6.76 8.02 22.42
N ILE A 232 5.79 7.09 22.45
CA ILE A 232 4.80 6.92 21.40
C ILE A 232 3.42 7.35 21.89
N LEU A 233 2.81 8.32 21.21
CA LEU A 233 1.43 8.77 21.43
C LEU A 233 0.55 8.32 20.28
N VAL A 234 -0.40 7.42 20.54
CA VAL A 234 -1.48 7.09 19.60
C VAL A 234 -2.71 7.92 19.96
N TRP A 235 -3.21 8.67 18.99
CA TRP A 235 -4.41 9.49 19.11
C TRP A 235 -5.44 9.08 18.06
N GLN A 236 -6.61 8.60 18.48
CA GLN A 236 -7.71 8.25 17.60
C GLN A 236 -8.91 9.16 17.85
N ALA A 237 -9.44 9.79 16.81
CA ALA A 237 -10.61 10.64 16.94
C ALA A 237 -11.38 10.75 15.62
N ASP A 238 -12.72 10.78 15.73
CA ASP A 238 -13.61 11.04 14.60
C ASP A 238 -13.42 12.46 14.03
N THR A 239 -13.88 12.65 12.79
CA THR A 239 -13.74 13.92 12.10
C THR A 239 -14.34 15.08 12.88
N ARG A 240 -15.55 14.97 13.44
CA ARG A 240 -16.22 16.08 14.11
C ARG A 240 -15.63 16.42 15.47
N THR A 241 -15.06 15.45 16.15
CA THR A 241 -14.24 15.71 17.35
C THR A 241 -13.07 16.62 17.03
N MET A 242 -12.41 16.42 15.89
CA MET A 242 -11.25 17.23 15.49
C MET A 242 -11.62 18.48 14.68
N ASN A 243 -12.71 18.44 13.92
CA ASN A 243 -13.23 19.53 13.11
C ASN A 243 -14.76 19.67 13.30
N PRO A 244 -15.22 20.42 14.29
CA PRO A 244 -16.64 20.59 14.57
C PRO A 244 -17.41 21.37 13.50
N THR A 245 -16.70 22.03 12.57
CA THR A 245 -17.36 22.83 11.50
C THR A 245 -17.96 21.97 10.40
N LEU A 246 -17.59 20.67 10.33
CA LEU A 246 -18.12 19.77 9.31
C LEU A 246 -19.59 19.41 9.61
N SER A 247 -20.42 19.45 8.57
CA SER A 247 -21.85 19.16 8.69
C SER A 247 -22.12 17.69 9.04
N GLN A 248 -22.92 17.44 10.09
CA GLN A 248 -23.38 16.10 10.43
C GLN A 248 -24.22 15.47 9.31
N LYS A 249 -25.05 16.29 8.63
CA LYS A 249 -25.88 15.80 7.50
C LYS A 249 -25.04 15.18 6.37
N LEU A 250 -23.83 15.71 6.12
CA LEU A 250 -22.91 15.12 5.14
C LEU A 250 -22.47 13.72 5.58
N ILE A 251 -22.02 13.59 6.83
CA ILE A 251 -21.57 12.31 7.39
C ILE A 251 -22.70 11.28 7.38
N ASP A 252 -23.91 11.69 7.79
CA ASP A 252 -25.08 10.81 7.82
C ASP A 252 -25.44 10.30 6.41
N ARG A 253 -25.35 11.17 5.40
CA ARG A 253 -25.58 10.81 4.00
C ARG A 253 -24.55 9.79 3.50
N GLU A 254 -23.27 10.04 3.73
CA GLU A 254 -22.21 9.12 3.32
C GLU A 254 -22.28 7.79 4.09
N THR A 255 -22.66 7.84 5.38
CA THR A 255 -22.89 6.63 6.19
C THR A 255 -24.03 5.77 5.66
N LYS A 256 -25.10 6.38 5.11
CA LYS A 256 -26.19 5.62 4.48
C LYS A 256 -25.76 4.93 3.18
N LYS A 257 -24.85 5.54 2.41
CA LYS A 257 -24.34 4.95 1.16
C LYS A 257 -23.46 3.75 1.43
N ASP A 258 -22.46 3.91 2.27
CA ASP A 258 -21.51 2.87 2.65
C ASP A 258 -21.10 3.00 4.12
N PRO A 259 -21.74 2.23 5.02
CA PRO A 259 -21.44 2.29 6.45
C PRO A 259 -20.00 1.88 6.80
N SER A 260 -19.40 0.94 6.06
CA SER A 260 -18.04 0.45 6.33
C SER A 260 -16.99 1.52 5.98
N VAL A 261 -17.10 2.08 4.78
CA VAL A 261 -16.24 3.19 4.35
C VAL A 261 -16.43 4.41 5.26
N ALA A 262 -17.68 4.75 5.59
CA ALA A 262 -17.97 5.90 6.45
C ALA A 262 -17.41 5.77 7.87
N ARG A 263 -17.40 4.55 8.44
CA ARG A 263 -16.74 4.29 9.74
C ARG A 263 -15.25 4.61 9.69
N ALA A 264 -14.56 4.20 8.63
CA ALA A 264 -13.15 4.50 8.48
C ALA A 264 -12.91 6.00 8.19
N GLU A 265 -13.59 6.55 7.21
CA GLU A 265 -13.35 7.91 6.70
C GLU A 265 -13.77 9.01 7.68
N TRP A 266 -14.89 8.83 8.41
CA TRP A 266 -15.45 9.86 9.28
C TRP A 266 -15.36 9.55 10.78
N GLN A 267 -15.47 8.27 11.16
CA GLN A 267 -15.45 7.87 12.57
C GLN A 267 -14.08 7.39 13.04
N ALA A 268 -13.08 7.38 12.16
CA ALA A 268 -11.71 6.95 12.43
C ALA A 268 -11.61 5.53 13.01
N GLN A 269 -12.44 4.59 12.51
CA GLN A 269 -12.44 3.19 12.91
C GLN A 269 -11.84 2.33 11.80
N PHE A 270 -10.96 1.40 12.14
CA PHE A 270 -10.43 0.43 11.19
C PHE A 270 -11.54 -0.46 10.63
N ARG A 271 -11.47 -0.74 9.35
CA ARG A 271 -12.44 -1.61 8.67
C ARG A 271 -12.23 -3.05 9.10
N GLU A 272 -13.34 -3.74 9.40
CA GLU A 272 -13.37 -5.15 9.79
C GLU A 272 -13.74 -6.06 8.63
N ASP A 273 -14.21 -5.46 7.54
CA ASP A 273 -14.66 -6.13 6.33
C ASP A 273 -13.55 -6.31 5.29
N ILE A 274 -12.33 -5.89 5.60
CA ILE A 274 -11.14 -6.06 4.76
C ILE A 274 -10.09 -6.81 5.56
N GLU A 275 -9.61 -7.92 5.00
CA GLU A 275 -8.51 -8.73 5.52
C GLU A 275 -7.43 -8.90 4.44
N ASP A 276 -6.19 -9.15 4.83
CA ASP A 276 -5.16 -9.56 3.90
C ASP A 276 -5.56 -10.91 3.29
N PHE A 277 -5.39 -11.05 1.98
CA PHE A 277 -5.79 -12.27 1.26
C PHE A 277 -4.98 -13.47 1.71
N LEU A 278 -3.66 -13.36 1.76
CA LEU A 278 -2.73 -14.38 2.25
C LEU A 278 -1.71 -13.77 3.21
N SER A 279 -1.24 -14.56 4.17
CA SER A 279 -0.15 -14.10 5.03
C SER A 279 1.18 -14.03 4.27
N VAL A 280 2.04 -13.13 4.72
CA VAL A 280 3.38 -12.94 4.11
C VAL A 280 4.19 -14.23 4.15
N GLU A 281 4.11 -14.98 5.25
CA GLU A 281 4.81 -16.24 5.44
C GLU A 281 4.34 -17.32 4.45
N VAL A 282 3.03 -17.34 4.14
CA VAL A 282 2.50 -18.24 3.11
C VAL A 282 3.10 -17.90 1.78
N ILE A 283 3.00 -16.63 1.33
CA ILE A 283 3.48 -16.20 0.02
C ILE A 283 4.98 -16.47 -0.13
N GLU A 284 5.80 -16.07 0.86
CA GLU A 284 7.25 -16.26 0.82
C GLU A 284 7.68 -17.73 0.77
N SER A 285 6.91 -18.62 1.41
CA SER A 285 7.19 -20.05 1.39
C SER A 285 6.89 -20.73 0.04
N LEU A 286 6.11 -20.11 -0.83
CA LEU A 286 5.81 -20.62 -2.18
C LEU A 286 6.88 -20.22 -3.20
N VAL A 287 7.64 -19.16 -2.94
CA VAL A 287 8.65 -18.63 -3.87
C VAL A 287 9.89 -19.52 -3.83
N VAL A 288 10.36 -19.96 -4.99
CA VAL A 288 11.62 -20.66 -5.12
C VAL A 288 12.74 -19.64 -5.38
N PRO A 289 13.63 -19.40 -4.39
CA PRO A 289 14.64 -18.35 -4.51
C PRO A 289 15.53 -18.50 -5.75
N GLY A 290 15.72 -17.39 -6.47
CA GLY A 290 16.57 -17.33 -7.66
C GLY A 290 15.95 -17.90 -8.94
N ARG A 291 14.80 -18.59 -8.88
CA ARG A 291 14.10 -19.11 -10.06
C ARG A 291 13.37 -18.00 -10.78
N ARG A 292 13.79 -17.64 -11.98
CA ARG A 292 13.15 -16.60 -12.81
C ARG A 292 12.27 -17.17 -13.91
N GLU A 293 12.66 -18.31 -14.46
CA GLU A 293 12.01 -19.05 -15.54
C GLU A 293 12.50 -20.49 -15.47
N LEU A 294 11.65 -21.43 -15.88
CA LEU A 294 12.05 -22.80 -16.21
C LEU A 294 11.88 -22.98 -17.72
N PRO A 295 12.91 -23.43 -18.45
CA PRO A 295 12.78 -23.69 -19.88
C PRO A 295 11.82 -24.86 -20.14
N PRO A 296 11.18 -24.92 -21.32
CA PRO A 296 10.33 -26.04 -21.70
C PRO A 296 11.12 -27.35 -21.73
N SER A 297 10.43 -28.43 -21.40
CA SER A 297 10.96 -29.82 -21.44
C SER A 297 9.92 -30.71 -22.12
N ASP A 298 10.40 -31.68 -22.93
CA ASP A 298 9.54 -32.57 -23.74
C ASP A 298 8.79 -33.61 -22.87
N ASP A 299 9.16 -33.77 -21.60
CA ASP A 299 8.58 -34.73 -20.66
C ASP A 299 7.42 -34.08 -19.82
N ARG A 300 7.04 -32.85 -20.12
CA ARG A 300 6.02 -32.11 -19.35
C ARG A 300 4.85 -31.66 -20.20
N TYR A 301 3.67 -31.67 -19.60
CA TYR A 301 2.47 -31.07 -20.16
C TYR A 301 2.27 -29.68 -19.56
N TYR A 302 2.19 -28.67 -20.42
CA TYR A 302 2.08 -27.29 -20.02
C TYR A 302 0.66 -26.76 -20.19
N TYR A 303 0.31 -25.78 -19.36
CA TYR A 303 -0.90 -25.01 -19.44
C TYR A 303 -0.56 -23.53 -19.40
N ALA A 304 -1.42 -22.70 -19.99
CA ALA A 304 -1.19 -21.27 -20.02
C ALA A 304 -2.44 -20.48 -19.69
N PHE A 305 -2.24 -19.41 -18.97
CA PHE A 305 -3.27 -18.41 -18.71
C PHE A 305 -2.74 -17.00 -18.99
N CYS A 306 -3.55 -16.13 -19.63
CA CYS A 306 -3.17 -14.75 -19.82
C CYS A 306 -4.21 -13.80 -19.24
N ASP A 307 -3.73 -12.64 -18.80
CA ASP A 307 -4.52 -11.48 -18.43
C ASP A 307 -4.28 -10.38 -19.48
N PRO A 308 -5.16 -10.30 -20.49
CA PRO A 308 -4.94 -9.40 -21.60
C PRO A 308 -5.37 -7.97 -21.28
N SER A 309 -4.63 -6.99 -21.80
CA SER A 309 -4.97 -5.58 -21.67
C SER A 309 -4.78 -4.83 -23.00
N GLY A 310 -5.46 -3.69 -23.12
CA GLY A 310 -5.41 -2.85 -24.33
C GLY A 310 -4.16 -1.95 -24.43
N GLY A 311 -3.13 -2.12 -23.62
CA GLY A 311 -1.84 -1.44 -23.72
C GLY A 311 -1.81 0.01 -23.25
N ARG A 312 -2.86 0.53 -22.62
CA ARG A 312 -2.90 1.92 -22.15
C ARG A 312 -2.63 2.11 -20.66
N GLN A 313 -3.19 1.26 -19.82
CA GLN A 313 -3.11 1.41 -18.35
C GLN A 313 -2.53 0.19 -17.65
N ASP A 314 -3.01 -1.02 -17.99
CA ASP A 314 -2.64 -2.26 -17.32
C ASP A 314 -1.66 -3.06 -18.17
N ALA A 315 -0.88 -3.95 -17.54
CA ALA A 315 0.04 -4.83 -18.24
C ALA A 315 -0.74 -5.96 -18.92
N PHE A 316 -0.22 -6.46 -20.05
CA PHE A 316 -0.61 -7.75 -20.59
C PHE A 316 0.27 -8.80 -19.93
N THR A 317 -0.31 -9.85 -19.36
CA THR A 317 0.46 -10.86 -18.62
C THR A 317 0.17 -12.25 -19.15
N LEU A 318 1.23 -13.07 -19.34
CA LEU A 318 1.17 -14.47 -19.71
C LEU A 318 1.85 -15.30 -18.64
N CYS A 319 1.17 -16.32 -18.16
CA CYS A 319 1.66 -17.30 -17.20
C CYS A 319 1.60 -18.70 -17.82
N VAL A 320 2.71 -19.46 -17.72
CA VAL A 320 2.81 -20.86 -18.17
C VAL A 320 3.27 -21.71 -16.99
N GLY A 321 2.75 -22.91 -16.86
CA GLY A 321 3.13 -23.83 -15.81
C GLY A 321 2.68 -25.25 -16.07
N HIS A 322 3.10 -26.15 -15.20
CA HIS A 322 2.79 -27.58 -15.28
C HIS A 322 2.44 -28.17 -13.91
N TYR A 323 1.84 -29.34 -13.92
CA TYR A 323 1.67 -30.16 -12.73
C TYR A 323 2.84 -31.13 -12.60
N GLU A 324 3.58 -31.03 -11.49
CA GLU A 324 4.68 -31.95 -11.14
C GLU A 324 4.12 -33.10 -10.31
N GLU A 325 3.85 -34.24 -10.96
CA GLU A 325 3.19 -35.40 -10.32
C GLU A 325 3.97 -35.95 -9.13
N GLU A 326 5.29 -36.09 -9.25
CA GLU A 326 6.14 -36.66 -8.20
C GLU A 326 6.06 -35.89 -6.88
N LYS A 327 5.86 -34.58 -6.96
CA LYS A 327 5.77 -33.68 -5.81
C LYS A 327 4.34 -33.30 -5.46
N SER A 328 3.37 -33.64 -6.31
CA SER A 328 1.98 -33.16 -6.22
C SER A 328 1.91 -31.64 -6.10
N LYS A 329 2.62 -30.92 -6.99
CA LYS A 329 2.72 -29.45 -6.97
C LYS A 329 2.41 -28.84 -8.34
N PHE A 330 1.82 -27.67 -8.29
CA PHE A 330 1.66 -26.78 -9.44
C PHE A 330 2.90 -25.88 -9.53
N VAL A 331 3.63 -25.97 -10.61
CA VAL A 331 4.88 -25.24 -10.83
C VAL A 331 4.63 -24.15 -11.86
N ILE A 332 4.99 -22.93 -11.51
CA ILE A 332 4.98 -21.80 -12.45
C ILE A 332 6.34 -21.79 -13.16
N ASP A 333 6.30 -21.99 -14.49
CA ASP A 333 7.51 -22.08 -15.33
C ASP A 333 7.89 -20.74 -15.94
N LEU A 334 6.88 -19.96 -16.37
CA LEU A 334 7.07 -18.64 -16.97
C LEU A 334 6.02 -17.65 -16.46
N LEU A 335 6.45 -16.43 -16.20
CA LEU A 335 5.58 -15.28 -15.95
C LEU A 335 6.13 -14.06 -16.68
N LYS A 336 5.52 -13.73 -17.82
CA LYS A 336 5.92 -12.61 -18.67
C LYS A 336 4.87 -11.52 -18.62
N ALA A 337 5.29 -10.26 -18.51
CA ALA A 337 4.38 -9.13 -18.50
C ALA A 337 4.91 -7.98 -19.35
N TRP A 338 4.08 -7.49 -20.25
CA TRP A 338 4.35 -6.33 -21.10
C TRP A 338 3.69 -5.11 -20.51
N LYS A 339 4.53 -4.13 -20.19
CA LYS A 339 4.07 -2.89 -19.54
C LYS A 339 3.59 -1.88 -20.56
N PRO A 340 2.50 -1.15 -20.25
CA PRO A 340 2.06 -0.07 -21.13
C PRO A 340 3.08 1.10 -21.13
N PRO A 341 3.14 1.91 -22.21
CA PRO A 341 2.35 1.74 -23.45
C PRO A 341 2.96 0.68 -24.38
N PHE A 342 2.12 -0.14 -25.01
CA PHE A 342 2.54 -1.13 -26.01
C PHE A 342 1.50 -1.27 -27.12
N ASP A 343 1.94 -1.85 -28.27
CA ASP A 343 1.06 -2.27 -29.34
C ASP A 343 0.47 -3.66 -29.02
N PRO A 344 -0.84 -3.80 -28.86
CA PRO A 344 -1.48 -5.07 -28.53
C PRO A 344 -1.20 -6.20 -29.53
N GLU A 345 -1.11 -5.91 -30.82
CA GLU A 345 -0.82 -6.92 -31.86
C GLU A 345 0.61 -7.46 -31.73
N GLN A 346 1.57 -6.58 -31.43
CA GLN A 346 2.94 -7.00 -31.17
C GLN A 346 3.02 -7.90 -29.95
N VAL A 347 2.32 -7.55 -28.87
CA VAL A 347 2.33 -8.31 -27.63
C VAL A 347 1.70 -9.68 -27.83
N VAL A 348 0.57 -9.79 -28.54
CA VAL A 348 -0.05 -11.08 -28.84
C VAL A 348 0.87 -11.96 -29.69
N ARG A 349 1.57 -11.41 -30.68
CA ARG A 349 2.57 -12.15 -31.46
C ARG A 349 3.67 -12.71 -30.56
N GLU A 350 4.28 -11.88 -29.67
CA GLU A 350 5.33 -12.33 -28.76
C GLU A 350 4.82 -13.35 -27.72
N ALA A 351 3.55 -13.26 -27.33
CA ALA A 351 2.89 -14.23 -26.46
C ALA A 351 2.69 -15.57 -27.21
N ALA A 352 2.23 -15.54 -28.44
CA ALA A 352 2.06 -16.72 -29.29
C ALA A 352 3.38 -17.44 -29.55
N GLU A 353 4.46 -16.71 -29.89
CA GLU A 353 5.81 -17.26 -30.02
C GLU A 353 6.27 -17.95 -28.72
N THR A 354 5.93 -17.37 -27.57
CA THR A 354 6.23 -17.96 -26.26
C THR A 354 5.42 -19.23 -26.02
N LEU A 355 4.13 -19.24 -26.33
CA LEU A 355 3.28 -20.44 -26.21
C LEU A 355 3.79 -21.59 -27.10
N ILE A 356 4.11 -21.29 -28.36
CA ILE A 356 4.65 -22.28 -29.32
C ILE A 356 5.96 -22.87 -28.77
N ARG A 357 6.83 -22.07 -28.15
CA ARG A 357 8.07 -22.56 -27.52
C ARG A 357 7.79 -23.58 -26.41
N TYR A 358 6.69 -23.47 -25.69
CA TYR A 358 6.24 -24.44 -24.68
C TYR A 358 5.33 -25.56 -25.27
N GLY A 359 5.25 -25.67 -26.59
CA GLY A 359 4.45 -26.70 -27.27
C GLY A 359 2.93 -26.46 -27.16
N LEU A 360 2.49 -25.26 -26.78
CA LEU A 360 1.10 -24.91 -26.58
C LEU A 360 0.47 -24.34 -27.86
N LYS A 361 -0.75 -24.79 -28.17
CA LYS A 361 -1.60 -24.26 -29.23
C LYS A 361 -2.88 -23.61 -28.70
N GLU A 362 -3.00 -23.51 -27.37
CA GLU A 362 -4.13 -22.92 -26.70
C GLU A 362 -3.69 -22.12 -25.47
N VAL A 363 -4.48 -21.12 -25.13
CA VAL A 363 -4.31 -20.31 -23.94
C VAL A 363 -5.68 -19.91 -23.40
N MET A 364 -5.89 -20.07 -22.09
CA MET A 364 -7.06 -19.50 -21.43
C MET A 364 -6.77 -18.08 -20.96
N GLY A 365 -7.75 -17.21 -20.94
CA GLY A 365 -7.56 -15.86 -20.43
C GLY A 365 -8.82 -15.19 -19.93
N ASP A 366 -8.66 -14.03 -19.30
CA ASP A 366 -9.76 -13.29 -18.69
C ASP A 366 -10.75 -12.78 -19.79
N ARG A 367 -12.03 -12.72 -19.40
CA ARG A 367 -13.14 -12.27 -20.27
C ARG A 367 -13.07 -10.80 -20.65
N TYR A 368 -12.26 -9.99 -19.98
CA TYR A 368 -12.28 -8.53 -20.10
C TYR A 368 -11.88 -7.98 -21.47
N ALA A 369 -11.10 -8.71 -22.25
CA ALA A 369 -10.51 -8.19 -23.49
C ALA A 369 -11.42 -8.29 -24.75
N GLY A 370 -12.55 -8.97 -24.68
CA GLY A 370 -13.50 -9.10 -25.81
C GLY A 370 -12.93 -9.83 -27.02
N ALA A 371 -13.69 -9.84 -28.14
CA ALA A 371 -13.41 -10.62 -29.35
C ALA A 371 -12.09 -10.28 -30.07
N TRP A 372 -11.46 -9.13 -29.80
CA TRP A 372 -10.20 -8.77 -30.47
C TRP A 372 -9.03 -9.69 -30.10
N VAL A 373 -8.96 -10.13 -28.83
CA VAL A 373 -7.88 -11.02 -28.34
C VAL A 373 -7.99 -12.39 -28.99
N GLU A 374 -9.20 -12.94 -29.06
CA GLU A 374 -9.45 -14.21 -29.73
C GLU A 374 -9.00 -14.14 -31.19
N GLN A 375 -9.39 -13.11 -31.94
CA GLN A 375 -8.99 -12.89 -33.33
C GLN A 375 -7.45 -12.65 -33.46
N ALA A 376 -6.85 -11.99 -32.48
CA ALA A 376 -5.42 -11.72 -32.53
C ALA A 376 -4.59 -13.01 -32.32
N PHE A 377 -4.96 -13.87 -31.39
CA PHE A 377 -4.31 -15.17 -31.20
C PHE A 377 -4.58 -16.15 -32.35
N ASP A 378 -5.82 -16.15 -32.90
CA ASP A 378 -6.20 -17.00 -34.05
C ASP A 378 -5.29 -16.75 -35.27
N ARG A 379 -4.87 -15.50 -35.52
CA ARG A 379 -3.90 -15.15 -36.57
C ARG A 379 -2.52 -15.79 -36.40
N HIS A 380 -2.23 -16.32 -35.23
CA HIS A 380 -0.98 -17.00 -34.89
C HIS A 380 -1.17 -18.49 -34.59
N ASP A 381 -2.29 -19.09 -35.05
CA ASP A 381 -2.65 -20.49 -34.84
C ASP A 381 -2.71 -20.91 -33.35
N ILE A 382 -3.06 -19.97 -32.48
CA ILE A 382 -3.29 -20.19 -31.04
C ILE A 382 -4.78 -20.03 -30.76
N TYR A 383 -5.40 -21.08 -30.20
CA TYR A 383 -6.77 -21.02 -29.74
C TYR A 383 -6.86 -20.27 -28.40
N TYR A 384 -7.69 -19.22 -28.34
CA TYR A 384 -7.94 -18.49 -27.10
C TYR A 384 -9.26 -18.94 -26.49
N GLU A 385 -9.21 -19.47 -25.26
CA GLU A 385 -10.40 -19.84 -24.51
C GLU A 385 -10.69 -18.75 -23.45
N THR A 386 -11.92 -18.20 -23.49
CA THR A 386 -12.35 -17.24 -22.48
C THR A 386 -12.70 -17.93 -21.17
N CYS A 387 -12.04 -17.56 -20.09
CA CYS A 387 -12.32 -18.07 -18.74
C CYS A 387 -13.72 -17.66 -18.29
N ARG A 388 -14.53 -18.63 -17.86
CA ARG A 388 -15.90 -18.41 -17.35
C ARG A 388 -15.95 -18.10 -15.88
N VAL A 389 -14.86 -18.35 -15.15
CA VAL A 389 -14.75 -18.15 -13.71
C VAL A 389 -14.43 -16.68 -13.44
N VAL A 390 -15.10 -16.09 -12.49
CA VAL A 390 -14.83 -14.69 -12.11
C VAL A 390 -13.53 -14.58 -11.31
N LYS A 391 -12.82 -13.48 -11.47
CA LYS A 391 -11.51 -13.19 -10.87
C LYS A 391 -11.43 -13.53 -9.38
N SER A 392 -12.43 -13.15 -8.57
CA SER A 392 -12.44 -13.47 -7.15
C SER A 392 -12.47 -14.97 -6.86
N ASP A 393 -13.17 -15.76 -7.67
CA ASP A 393 -13.24 -17.21 -7.49
C ASP A 393 -11.92 -17.88 -7.94
N LEU A 394 -11.19 -17.31 -8.91
CA LEU A 394 -9.82 -17.72 -9.26
C LEU A 394 -8.88 -17.51 -8.07
N TYR A 395 -8.96 -16.36 -7.41
CA TYR A 395 -8.16 -16.11 -6.20
C TYR A 395 -8.51 -17.05 -5.05
N LEU A 396 -9.78 -17.33 -4.81
CA LEU A 396 -10.19 -18.27 -3.75
C LEU A 396 -9.68 -19.70 -4.04
N SER A 397 -9.65 -20.11 -5.31
CA SER A 397 -8.99 -21.37 -5.71
C SER A 397 -7.49 -21.33 -5.41
N PHE A 398 -6.79 -20.27 -5.83
CA PHE A 398 -5.37 -20.08 -5.55
C PHE A 398 -5.06 -20.11 -4.05
N GLU A 399 -5.88 -19.46 -3.21
CA GLU A 399 -5.71 -19.43 -1.75
C GLU A 399 -5.66 -20.84 -1.16
N ALA A 400 -6.56 -21.72 -1.59
CA ALA A 400 -6.61 -23.10 -1.10
C ALA A 400 -5.28 -23.83 -1.36
N TYR A 401 -4.77 -23.79 -2.59
CA TYR A 401 -3.53 -24.44 -2.96
C TYR A 401 -2.30 -23.76 -2.35
N ALA A 402 -2.32 -22.47 -2.20
CA ALA A 402 -1.27 -21.70 -1.52
C ALA A 402 -1.14 -22.12 -0.05
N ASN A 403 -2.25 -22.22 0.67
CA ASN A 403 -2.27 -22.65 2.07
C ASN A 403 -1.83 -24.10 2.24
N MET A 404 -2.14 -24.98 1.29
CA MET A 404 -1.66 -26.36 1.25
C MET A 404 -0.18 -26.49 0.86
N ARG A 405 0.50 -25.38 0.49
CA ARG A 405 1.89 -25.39 -0.05
C ARG A 405 2.05 -26.22 -1.31
N LYS A 406 1.01 -26.35 -2.10
CA LYS A 406 1.00 -27.09 -3.37
C LYS A 406 1.48 -26.26 -4.57
N LEU A 407 1.99 -25.05 -4.36
CA LEU A 407 2.46 -24.14 -5.40
C LEU A 407 3.96 -23.92 -5.30
N GLU A 408 4.64 -23.83 -6.45
CA GLU A 408 6.00 -23.29 -6.60
C GLU A 408 5.96 -22.07 -7.50
N LEU A 409 6.24 -20.90 -6.92
CA LEU A 409 6.24 -19.62 -7.62
C LEU A 409 7.65 -19.20 -8.05
N LEU A 410 7.73 -18.43 -9.12
CA LEU A 410 8.97 -17.77 -9.54
C LEU A 410 9.37 -16.68 -8.54
N ASP A 411 10.68 -16.41 -8.44
CA ASP A 411 11.23 -15.28 -7.68
C ASP A 411 10.99 -13.95 -8.45
N ASP A 412 9.73 -13.63 -8.68
CA ASP A 412 9.30 -12.35 -9.27
C ASP A 412 8.81 -11.40 -8.15
N LYS A 413 9.60 -10.34 -7.92
CA LYS A 413 9.31 -9.35 -6.86
C LYS A 413 7.96 -8.66 -7.04
N ARG A 414 7.48 -8.51 -8.28
CA ARG A 414 6.18 -7.87 -8.54
C ARG A 414 5.04 -8.82 -8.24
N LEU A 415 5.12 -10.08 -8.67
CA LEU A 415 4.14 -11.10 -8.30
C LEU A 415 3.98 -11.18 -6.78
N VAL A 416 5.10 -11.29 -6.06
CA VAL A 416 5.09 -11.35 -4.59
C VAL A 416 4.41 -10.12 -3.98
N SER A 417 4.66 -8.95 -4.55
CA SER A 417 4.05 -7.71 -4.10
C SER A 417 2.56 -7.64 -4.38
N GLU A 418 2.15 -8.02 -5.58
CA GLU A 418 0.74 -8.06 -5.97
C GLU A 418 -0.03 -9.01 -5.06
N LEU A 419 0.48 -10.22 -4.81
CA LEU A 419 -0.12 -11.19 -3.89
C LEU A 419 -0.23 -10.66 -2.45
N LYS A 420 0.80 -9.98 -1.94
CA LYS A 420 0.78 -9.34 -0.61
C LYS A 420 -0.19 -8.17 -0.53
N ALA A 421 -0.53 -7.55 -1.65
CA ALA A 421 -1.43 -6.40 -1.71
C ALA A 421 -2.90 -6.78 -1.89
N LEU A 422 -3.22 -8.02 -2.26
CA LEU A 422 -4.59 -8.46 -2.43
C LEU A 422 -5.37 -8.39 -1.12
N GLU A 423 -6.62 -7.94 -1.21
CA GLU A 423 -7.54 -7.78 -0.10
C GLU A 423 -8.74 -8.72 -0.25
N ARG A 424 -9.04 -9.46 0.81
CA ARG A 424 -10.30 -10.18 0.93
C ARG A 424 -11.35 -9.26 1.55
N ARG A 425 -12.45 -9.08 0.86
CA ARG A 425 -13.56 -8.23 1.30
C ARG A 425 -14.78 -9.09 1.55
N ARG A 426 -15.30 -9.05 2.78
CA ARG A 426 -16.53 -9.73 3.14
C ARG A 426 -17.74 -8.96 2.62
N GLY A 427 -18.45 -9.55 1.68
CA GLY A 427 -19.65 -8.95 1.10
C GLY A 427 -20.85 -9.03 2.04
N LYS A 428 -21.79 -8.09 1.94
CA LYS A 428 -23.05 -8.08 2.71
C LYS A 428 -23.95 -9.32 2.46
N SER A 429 -23.77 -9.98 1.32
CA SER A 429 -24.48 -11.21 0.93
C SER A 429 -23.82 -12.49 1.45
N GLY A 430 -22.73 -12.39 2.22
CA GLY A 430 -21.95 -13.53 2.69
C GLY A 430 -20.97 -14.10 1.65
N LYS A 431 -20.97 -13.59 0.42
CA LYS A 431 -19.97 -13.96 -0.60
C LYS A 431 -18.75 -13.07 -0.46
N ASP A 432 -17.59 -13.67 -0.22
CA ASP A 432 -16.31 -12.97 -0.20
C ASP A 432 -15.88 -12.58 -1.62
N SER A 433 -15.19 -11.48 -1.74
CA SER A 433 -14.52 -11.06 -2.96
C SER A 433 -13.06 -10.76 -2.68
N VAL A 434 -12.18 -11.13 -3.61
CA VAL A 434 -10.75 -10.82 -3.56
C VAL A 434 -10.42 -9.89 -4.70
N ASP A 435 -9.73 -8.81 -4.37
CA ASP A 435 -9.32 -7.80 -5.36
C ASP A 435 -8.14 -6.98 -4.82
N HIS A 436 -7.47 -6.24 -5.70
CA HIS A 436 -6.46 -5.28 -5.29
C HIS A 436 -7.09 -4.05 -4.60
N PRO A 437 -6.35 -3.33 -3.73
CA PRO A 437 -6.80 -2.07 -3.16
C PRO A 437 -6.96 -0.98 -4.24
N PRO A 438 -7.69 0.10 -3.95
CA PRO A 438 -7.80 1.23 -4.86
C PRO A 438 -6.42 1.73 -5.31
N ARG A 439 -6.22 1.86 -6.64
CA ARG A 439 -4.95 2.19 -7.31
C ARG A 439 -3.86 1.10 -7.24
N GLY A 440 -4.19 -0.10 -6.76
CA GLY A 440 -3.33 -1.27 -6.88
C GLY A 440 -3.37 -1.86 -8.29
N ARG A 441 -2.55 -2.88 -8.51
CA ARG A 441 -2.54 -3.73 -9.70
C ARG A 441 -2.34 -5.16 -9.26
N ASP A 442 -2.83 -6.10 -10.07
CA ASP A 442 -2.74 -7.52 -9.79
C ASP A 442 -2.64 -8.36 -11.09
N ASP A 443 -2.15 -7.76 -12.17
CA ASP A 443 -2.07 -8.38 -13.50
C ASP A 443 -1.31 -9.74 -13.45
N ARG A 444 -0.18 -9.81 -12.70
CA ARG A 444 0.59 -11.04 -12.52
C ARG A 444 -0.11 -12.04 -11.60
N ALA A 445 -0.64 -11.53 -10.49
CA ALA A 445 -1.36 -12.36 -9.53
C ALA A 445 -2.60 -13.00 -10.17
N ASN A 446 -3.33 -12.25 -11.03
CA ASN A 446 -4.49 -12.75 -11.76
C ASN A 446 -4.09 -13.85 -12.74
N ALA A 447 -3.02 -13.66 -13.54
CA ALA A 447 -2.55 -14.67 -14.46
C ALA A 447 -2.10 -15.97 -13.75
N VAL A 448 -1.39 -15.84 -12.60
CA VAL A 448 -0.98 -16.99 -11.79
C VAL A 448 -2.18 -17.69 -11.14
N ALA A 449 -3.17 -16.94 -10.65
CA ALA A 449 -4.38 -17.52 -10.08
C ALA A 449 -5.21 -18.25 -11.14
N GLY A 450 -5.33 -17.67 -12.34
CA GLY A 450 -5.99 -18.31 -13.47
C GLY A 450 -5.30 -19.61 -13.90
N LEU A 451 -3.98 -19.63 -14.00
CA LEU A 451 -3.23 -20.84 -14.29
C LEU A 451 -3.38 -21.89 -13.18
N THR A 452 -3.34 -21.48 -11.90
CA THR A 452 -3.58 -22.39 -10.77
C THR A 452 -4.94 -23.05 -10.85
N HIS A 453 -5.96 -22.30 -11.26
CA HIS A 453 -7.32 -22.84 -11.44
C HIS A 453 -7.37 -23.90 -12.55
N LEU A 454 -6.66 -23.67 -13.68
CA LEU A 454 -6.54 -24.67 -14.76
C LEU A 454 -5.89 -25.95 -14.27
N LEU A 455 -4.73 -25.84 -13.63
CA LEU A 455 -3.98 -27.00 -13.10
C LEU A 455 -4.79 -27.77 -12.05
N ALA A 456 -5.59 -27.06 -11.22
CA ALA A 456 -6.46 -27.68 -10.23
C ALA A 456 -7.62 -28.45 -10.85
N LYS A 457 -8.13 -27.97 -11.97
CA LYS A 457 -9.17 -28.66 -12.73
C LYS A 457 -8.66 -29.98 -13.28
N GLU A 458 -7.46 -29.98 -13.88
CA GLU A 458 -6.80 -31.17 -14.39
C GLU A 458 -6.47 -32.19 -13.29
N GLU A 459 -6.01 -31.74 -12.09
CA GLU A 459 -5.79 -32.61 -10.93
C GLU A 459 -7.08 -33.34 -10.49
N THR A 460 -8.25 -32.66 -10.58
CA THR A 460 -9.51 -33.20 -10.07
C THR A 460 -10.28 -34.02 -11.10
N GLU A 461 -10.23 -33.66 -12.38
CA GLU A 461 -11.00 -34.35 -13.41
C GLU A 461 -10.33 -35.65 -13.86
N GLY A 462 -9.03 -35.89 -13.50
CA GLY A 462 -8.34 -37.17 -13.71
C GLY A 462 -8.37 -37.69 -15.15
N GLU A 463 -8.89 -36.91 -16.06
CA GLU A 463 -8.91 -37.21 -17.48
C GLU A 463 -7.58 -36.75 -18.08
N PHE A 464 -6.60 -37.62 -17.97
CA PHE A 464 -5.57 -37.68 -19.01
C PHE A 464 -6.32 -37.99 -20.31
N SER A 465 -6.72 -36.97 -21.05
CA SER A 465 -7.01 -37.14 -22.46
C SER A 465 -5.70 -37.53 -23.09
N VAL A 466 -5.45 -38.81 -23.19
CA VAL A 466 -4.44 -39.40 -24.07
C VAL A 466 -4.81 -38.90 -25.47
N LYS A 467 -4.25 -37.79 -25.90
CA LYS A 467 -4.23 -37.46 -27.33
C LYS A 467 -3.41 -38.57 -27.97
N VAL A 468 -4.12 -39.55 -28.54
CA VAL A 468 -3.53 -40.56 -29.40
C VAL A 468 -2.79 -39.80 -30.49
N ILE A 469 -1.49 -39.77 -30.40
CA ILE A 469 -0.62 -39.43 -31.54
C ILE A 469 -0.93 -40.50 -32.55
N GLU A 470 -1.72 -40.16 -33.60
CA GLU A 470 -1.88 -41.01 -34.76
C GLU A 470 -0.49 -41.27 -35.36
N ALA A 471 0.05 -42.44 -35.06
CA ALA A 471 1.17 -42.95 -35.78
C ALA A 471 0.80 -43.09 -37.27
N PRO A 472 1.68 -42.76 -38.19
CA PRO A 472 1.38 -42.91 -39.63
C PRO A 472 0.94 -44.32 -39.92
N ALA A 473 -0.15 -44.48 -40.68
CA ALA A 473 -0.83 -45.70 -41.01
C ALA A 473 0.15 -46.81 -41.45
N ALA A 474 0.24 -47.86 -40.66
CA ALA A 474 0.78 -49.14 -41.07
C ALA A 474 -0.39 -50.02 -41.52
N PRO A 475 -0.23 -50.87 -42.53
CA PRO A 475 -1.34 -51.57 -43.18
C PRO A 475 -1.94 -52.65 -42.29
N GLU A 476 -3.26 -52.67 -42.24
CA GLU A 476 -4.23 -53.71 -41.85
C GLU A 476 -3.85 -54.71 -40.71
N GLY A 477 -4.65 -54.64 -39.68
CA GLY A 477 -5.04 -55.80 -38.87
C GLY A 477 -4.49 -55.86 -37.44
N HIS A 478 -5.40 -55.70 -36.52
CA HIS A 478 -5.47 -56.19 -35.13
C HIS A 478 -5.55 -55.12 -34.03
N TRP A 479 -6.72 -54.97 -33.47
CA TRP A 479 -6.99 -54.21 -32.27
C TRP A 479 -6.54 -54.99 -31.03
N ILE A 480 -5.71 -54.44 -30.20
CA ILE A 480 -5.42 -54.96 -28.87
C ILE A 480 -5.93 -53.90 -27.87
N THR A 481 -6.98 -54.29 -27.14
CA THR A 481 -7.48 -53.52 -26.01
C THR A 481 -6.63 -53.86 -24.77
N ILE A 482 -5.92 -52.87 -24.24
CA ILE A 482 -5.21 -53.04 -22.96
C ILE A 482 -6.01 -52.32 -21.87
N TRP A 483 -6.59 -53.11 -20.94
CA TRP A 483 -7.14 -52.62 -19.68
C TRP A 483 -5.98 -52.49 -18.69
N ARG A 484 -5.81 -51.36 -18.04
CA ARG A 484 -5.08 -51.26 -16.76
C ARG A 484 -6.08 -51.00 -15.63
N ALA A 485 -5.91 -51.82 -14.60
CA ALA A 485 -6.63 -51.76 -13.31
C ALA A 485 -6.10 -50.59 -12.48
#